data_7a229b2e4208d1fdcc59c1fb64a7d734
#
_entry.id   7a229b2e4208d1fdcc59c1fb64a7d734
#
_cell.length_a   1.000
_cell.length_b   1.000
_cell.length_c   1.000
_cell.angle_alpha   90.00
_cell.angle_beta   90.00
_cell.angle_gamma   90.00
#
_symmetry.space_group_name_H-M   'P 1'
#
loop_
_entity.id
_entity.type
_entity.pdbx_description
1 polymer ?
#
loop_
_entity_poly.entity_id
_entity_poly.type
_entity_poly.pdbx_seq_one_letter_code
_entity_poly.pdbx_strand_id
1 'polypeptide(L)'
;MIGKFDYVEMNFSDIPEAVRSGKVDVGLVIHETQLSFGEEGIQKILDVGEWWHEISEGLPVPLGVNVMSEKLGEDLIHKFDLYLQESIKFARDNIPDALDYAMKYSRGKSRELIEKFVLMYVNEVTVDMGEAGEKAVKLMFDMAKEKGLVPDFELKISKPL
;
A
#
# COMPACT_ATOMS: atom_id res chain seq x y z
N MET A 1 5.28 -9.76 -17.96
CA MET A 1 6.05 -8.61 -17.44
C MET A 1 6.02 -7.51 -18.48
N ILE A 2 5.71 -6.28 -18.09
CA ILE A 2 5.73 -5.12 -19.00
C ILE A 2 7.19 -4.89 -19.41
N GLY A 3 7.45 -4.75 -20.74
CA GLY A 3 8.79 -4.52 -21.28
C GLY A 3 9.34 -3.13 -20.94
N LYS A 4 10.38 -2.69 -21.66
CA LYS A 4 10.87 -1.31 -21.54
C LYS A 4 9.82 -0.35 -22.08
N PHE A 5 9.57 0.72 -21.37
CA PHE A 5 8.65 1.80 -21.73
C PHE A 5 9.20 3.14 -21.22
N ASP A 6 8.82 4.21 -21.88
CA ASP A 6 9.08 5.56 -21.37
C ASP A 6 8.07 5.89 -20.29
N TYR A 7 8.49 6.62 -19.25
CA TYR A 7 7.61 7.00 -18.17
C TYR A 7 7.74 8.48 -17.80
N VAL A 8 6.66 9.01 -17.24
CA VAL A 8 6.59 10.37 -16.72
C VAL A 8 6.14 10.29 -15.27
N GLU A 9 6.87 10.92 -14.37
CA GLU A 9 6.46 11.07 -12.97
C GLU A 9 5.53 12.27 -12.84
N MET A 10 4.40 12.07 -12.15
CA MET A 10 3.42 13.12 -11.89
C MET A 10 2.69 12.89 -10.57
N ASN A 11 1.97 13.91 -10.09
CA ASN A 11 1.13 13.73 -8.92
C ASN A 11 0.04 12.69 -9.25
N PHE A 12 -0.22 11.79 -8.29
CA PHE A 12 -1.21 10.70 -8.49
C PHE A 12 -2.61 11.23 -8.83
N SER A 13 -2.99 12.42 -8.34
CA SER A 13 -4.27 13.07 -8.67
C SER A 13 -4.39 13.49 -10.13
N ASP A 14 -3.28 13.66 -10.85
CA ASP A 14 -3.24 14.14 -12.22
C ASP A 14 -3.24 12.98 -13.23
N ILE A 15 -2.99 11.75 -12.77
CA ILE A 15 -2.87 10.57 -13.62
C ILE A 15 -4.15 10.29 -14.41
N PRO A 16 -5.38 10.32 -13.82
CA PRO A 16 -6.61 10.08 -14.57
C PRO A 16 -6.77 11.05 -15.74
N GLU A 17 -6.52 12.34 -15.52
CA GLU A 17 -6.62 13.35 -16.58
C GLU A 17 -5.54 13.18 -17.64
N ALA A 18 -4.32 12.81 -17.24
CA ALA A 18 -3.24 12.57 -18.20
C ALA A 18 -3.55 11.40 -19.15
N VAL A 19 -4.22 10.35 -18.65
CA VAL A 19 -4.70 9.24 -19.50
C VAL A 19 -5.85 9.70 -20.40
N ARG A 20 -6.87 10.38 -19.85
CA ARG A 20 -8.03 10.85 -20.62
C ARG A 20 -7.65 11.80 -21.74
N SER A 21 -6.72 12.71 -21.46
CA SER A 21 -6.25 13.69 -22.49
C SER A 21 -5.28 13.09 -23.50
N GLY A 22 -4.88 11.82 -23.34
CA GLY A 22 -3.90 11.18 -24.22
C GLY A 22 -2.46 11.69 -24.02
N LYS A 23 -2.19 12.35 -22.89
CA LYS A 23 -0.82 12.76 -22.52
C LYS A 23 0.07 11.56 -22.21
N VAL A 24 -0.52 10.49 -21.68
CA VAL A 24 0.08 9.17 -21.47
C VAL A 24 -0.91 8.10 -21.91
N ASP A 25 -0.40 6.97 -22.39
CA ASP A 25 -1.23 5.85 -22.85
C ASP A 25 -1.81 5.04 -21.69
N VAL A 26 -1.04 4.92 -20.59
CA VAL A 26 -1.38 4.12 -19.40
C VAL A 26 -0.96 4.87 -18.14
N GLY A 27 -1.72 4.73 -17.08
CA GLY A 27 -1.42 5.32 -15.77
C GLY A 27 -1.50 4.29 -14.65
N LEU A 28 -0.55 4.33 -13.71
CA LEU A 28 -0.64 3.56 -12.47
C LEU A 28 -1.51 4.33 -11.47
N VAL A 29 -2.69 3.79 -11.21
CA VAL A 29 -3.66 4.40 -10.31
C VAL A 29 -3.54 3.80 -8.92
N ILE A 30 -3.46 4.66 -7.92
CA ILE A 30 -3.42 4.34 -6.49
C ILE A 30 -4.48 5.15 -5.73
N HIS A 31 -4.54 5.01 -4.41
CA HIS A 31 -5.50 5.69 -3.54
C HIS A 31 -6.97 5.38 -3.92
N GLU A 32 -7.89 6.24 -3.52
CA GLU A 32 -9.32 6.08 -3.76
C GLU A 32 -9.71 6.03 -5.24
N THR A 33 -8.88 6.57 -6.12
CA THR A 33 -9.11 6.53 -7.58
C THR A 33 -9.17 5.10 -8.12
N GLN A 34 -8.51 4.14 -7.48
CA GLN A 34 -8.62 2.72 -7.85
C GLN A 34 -10.05 2.15 -7.65
N LEU A 35 -10.91 2.83 -6.90
CA LEU A 35 -12.30 2.45 -6.71
C LEU A 35 -13.27 3.22 -7.62
N SER A 36 -12.83 4.37 -8.16
CA SER A 36 -13.67 5.28 -8.95
C SER A 36 -13.21 5.47 -10.39
N PHE A 37 -12.16 4.80 -10.86
CA PHE A 37 -11.59 5.00 -12.20
C PHE A 37 -12.61 4.82 -13.33
N GLY A 38 -13.59 3.92 -13.19
CA GLY A 38 -14.66 3.72 -14.18
C GLY A 38 -15.57 4.93 -14.34
N GLU A 39 -15.86 5.64 -13.25
CA GLU A 39 -16.63 6.89 -13.27
C GLU A 39 -15.85 8.02 -13.94
N GLU A 40 -14.53 7.91 -13.97
CA GLU A 40 -13.63 8.83 -14.62
C GLU A 40 -13.37 8.53 -16.12
N GLY A 41 -14.08 7.54 -16.68
CA GLY A 41 -13.96 7.16 -18.09
C GLY A 41 -12.67 6.42 -18.45
N ILE A 42 -12.01 5.80 -17.46
CA ILE A 42 -10.78 5.03 -17.62
C ILE A 42 -11.11 3.54 -17.52
N GLN A 43 -10.38 2.72 -18.27
CA GLN A 43 -10.52 1.25 -18.23
C GLN A 43 -9.34 0.59 -17.50
N LYS A 44 -9.64 -0.39 -16.64
CA LYS A 44 -8.62 -1.24 -16.03
C LYS A 44 -8.04 -2.19 -17.08
N ILE A 45 -6.74 -2.11 -17.30
CA ILE A 45 -5.99 -3.01 -18.19
C ILE A 45 -5.38 -4.16 -17.39
N LEU A 46 -4.83 -3.83 -16.22
CA LEU A 46 -4.15 -4.79 -15.34
C LEU A 46 -4.44 -4.42 -13.89
N ASP A 47 -4.72 -5.41 -13.08
CA ASP A 47 -4.69 -5.28 -11.62
C ASP A 47 -3.36 -5.85 -11.11
N VAL A 48 -2.54 -4.96 -10.53
CA VAL A 48 -1.21 -5.35 -10.04
C VAL A 48 -1.33 -6.26 -8.82
N GLY A 49 -2.42 -6.15 -8.06
CA GLY A 49 -2.71 -7.03 -6.93
C GLY A 49 -3.06 -8.45 -7.37
N GLU A 50 -3.92 -8.59 -8.39
CA GLU A 50 -4.26 -9.89 -8.98
C GLU A 50 -3.00 -10.55 -9.57
N TRP A 51 -2.19 -9.78 -10.30
CA TRP A 51 -0.90 -10.26 -10.83
C TRP A 51 0.04 -10.72 -9.73
N TRP A 52 0.18 -9.93 -8.63
CA TRP A 52 1.01 -10.33 -7.50
C TRP A 52 0.51 -11.62 -6.84
N HIS A 53 -0.80 -11.73 -6.62
CA HIS A 53 -1.40 -12.92 -6.04
C HIS A 53 -1.08 -14.19 -6.85
N GLU A 54 -1.10 -14.08 -8.18
CA GLU A 54 -0.77 -15.19 -9.09
C GLU A 54 0.71 -15.59 -8.97
N ILE A 55 1.65 -14.64 -9.07
CA ILE A 55 3.09 -14.95 -9.08
C ILE A 55 3.65 -15.31 -7.71
N SER A 56 3.00 -14.91 -6.64
CA SER A 56 3.40 -15.17 -5.26
C SER A 56 2.69 -16.36 -4.62
N GLU A 57 1.87 -17.08 -5.39
CA GLU A 57 1.06 -18.21 -4.90
C GLU A 57 0.12 -17.83 -3.75
N GLY A 58 -0.47 -16.64 -3.84
CA GLY A 58 -1.49 -16.18 -2.90
C GLY A 58 -0.99 -15.35 -1.72
N LEU A 59 0.27 -14.91 -1.71
CA LEU A 59 0.75 -14.03 -0.66
C LEU A 59 0.09 -12.64 -0.74
N PRO A 60 -0.08 -11.95 0.41
CA PRO A 60 -0.63 -10.61 0.43
C PRO A 60 0.28 -9.63 -0.33
N VAL A 61 -0.30 -8.58 -0.91
CA VAL A 61 0.46 -7.55 -1.62
C VAL A 61 1.15 -6.63 -0.60
N PRO A 62 2.49 -6.51 -0.57
CA PRO A 62 3.18 -5.59 0.32
C PRO A 62 3.14 -4.17 -0.27
N LEU A 63 2.03 -3.45 -0.05
CA LEU A 63 1.81 -2.09 -0.56
C LEU A 63 2.65 -1.03 0.13
N GLY A 64 2.97 -1.26 1.39
CA GLY A 64 3.80 -0.36 2.20
C GLY A 64 4.15 -0.98 3.52
N VAL A 65 5.24 -0.51 4.11
CA VAL A 65 5.71 -0.93 5.43
C VAL A 65 6.14 0.28 6.24
N ASN A 66 5.93 0.23 7.54
CA ASN A 66 6.53 1.20 8.46
C ASN A 66 7.99 0.80 8.71
N VAL A 67 8.87 1.76 8.73
CA VAL A 67 10.30 1.53 8.96
C VAL A 67 10.82 2.39 10.10
N MET A 68 11.74 1.85 10.88
CA MET A 68 12.42 2.56 11.95
C MET A 68 13.93 2.45 11.81
N SER A 69 14.64 3.48 12.28
CA SER A 69 16.09 3.43 12.32
C SER A 69 16.57 2.48 13.44
N GLU A 70 17.46 1.56 13.11
CA GLU A 70 18.09 0.67 14.10
C GLU A 70 18.86 1.43 15.20
N LYS A 71 19.25 2.68 14.93
CA LYS A 71 19.93 3.56 15.91
C LYS A 71 19.07 3.88 17.13
N LEU A 72 17.76 3.67 17.06
CA LEU A 72 16.82 3.86 18.17
C LEU A 72 16.96 2.78 19.27
N GLY A 73 17.57 1.65 18.96
CA GLY A 73 17.69 0.52 19.83
C GLY A 73 16.42 -0.35 19.89
N GLU A 74 16.60 -1.61 20.19
CA GLU A 74 15.54 -2.64 20.16
C GLU A 74 14.38 -2.30 21.11
N ASP A 75 14.66 -1.84 22.32
CA ASP A 75 13.63 -1.50 23.31
C ASP A 75 12.63 -0.45 22.79
N LEU A 76 13.13 0.58 22.09
CA LEU A 76 12.26 1.63 21.55
C LEU A 76 11.50 1.14 20.32
N ILE A 77 12.13 0.33 19.49
CA ILE A 77 11.50 -0.28 18.30
C ILE A 77 10.33 -1.17 18.76
N HIS A 78 10.55 -2.04 19.73
CA HIS A 78 9.48 -2.91 20.27
C HIS A 78 8.34 -2.12 20.92
N LYS A 79 8.64 -1.09 21.70
CA LYS A 79 7.61 -0.23 22.28
C LYS A 79 6.78 0.48 21.23
N PHE A 80 7.41 0.98 20.17
CA PHE A 80 6.71 1.63 19.09
C PHE A 80 5.80 0.64 18.36
N ASP A 81 6.28 -0.57 18.08
CA ASP A 81 5.51 -1.62 17.43
C ASP A 81 4.24 -1.97 18.22
N LEU A 82 4.37 -2.17 19.53
CA LEU A 82 3.24 -2.40 20.42
C LEU A 82 2.23 -1.23 20.39
N TYR A 83 2.69 0.01 20.50
CA TYR A 83 1.80 1.18 20.48
C TYR A 83 1.13 1.35 19.12
N LEU A 84 1.83 1.05 18.02
CA LEU A 84 1.25 1.10 16.69
C LEU A 84 0.13 0.09 16.53
N GLN A 85 0.37 -1.16 16.97
CA GLN A 85 -0.66 -2.21 16.94
C GLN A 85 -1.88 -1.83 17.77
N GLU A 86 -1.68 -1.37 19.02
CA GLU A 86 -2.78 -0.94 19.89
C GLU A 86 -3.55 0.25 19.30
N SER A 87 -2.85 1.20 18.68
CA SER A 87 -3.47 2.32 17.98
C SER A 87 -4.34 1.88 16.81
N ILE A 88 -3.86 0.92 16.00
CA ILE A 88 -4.63 0.38 14.88
C ILE A 88 -5.85 -0.40 15.38
N LYS A 89 -5.69 -1.26 16.39
CA LYS A 89 -6.80 -1.99 17.01
C LYS A 89 -7.85 -1.02 17.56
N PHE A 90 -7.42 -0.01 18.32
CA PHE A 90 -8.31 1.02 18.84
C PHE A 90 -9.10 1.72 17.72
N ALA A 91 -8.45 2.11 16.63
CA ALA A 91 -9.13 2.76 15.51
C ALA A 91 -10.15 1.83 14.84
N ARG A 92 -9.86 0.53 14.74
CA ARG A 92 -10.77 -0.48 14.18
C ARG A 92 -11.97 -0.75 15.10
N ASP A 93 -11.78 -0.70 16.40
CA ASP A 93 -12.86 -0.85 17.38
C ASP A 93 -13.72 0.43 17.49
N ASN A 94 -13.22 1.58 17.02
CA ASN A 94 -13.86 2.88 17.05
C ASN A 94 -13.95 3.51 15.65
N ILE A 95 -14.42 2.75 14.66
CA ILE A 95 -14.50 3.16 13.24
C ILE A 95 -15.17 4.53 13.05
N PRO A 96 -16.31 4.89 13.68
CA PRO A 96 -16.91 6.19 13.46
C PRO A 96 -15.97 7.36 13.77
N ASP A 97 -15.27 7.32 14.90
CA ASP A 97 -14.35 8.38 15.33
C ASP A 97 -13.09 8.42 14.44
N ALA A 98 -12.56 7.24 14.08
CA ALA A 98 -11.44 7.12 13.16
C ALA A 98 -11.77 7.69 11.78
N LEU A 99 -12.98 7.43 11.27
CA LEU A 99 -13.45 7.99 10.01
C LEU A 99 -13.67 9.50 10.10
N ASP A 100 -14.20 10.03 11.19
CA ASP A 100 -14.34 11.48 11.40
C ASP A 100 -12.99 12.19 11.32
N TYR A 101 -11.93 11.54 11.82
CA TYR A 101 -10.58 12.03 11.65
C TYR A 101 -10.10 11.92 10.21
N ALA A 102 -10.26 10.76 9.56
CA ALA A 102 -9.85 10.51 8.18
C ALA A 102 -10.55 11.45 7.18
N MET A 103 -11.83 11.80 7.43
CA MET A 103 -12.58 12.74 6.60
C MET A 103 -11.94 14.13 6.48
N LYS A 104 -11.13 14.55 7.45
CA LYS A 104 -10.37 15.81 7.37
C LYS A 104 -9.37 15.82 6.20
N TYR A 105 -8.99 14.64 5.71
CA TYR A 105 -8.02 14.43 4.63
C TYR A 105 -8.64 13.84 3.36
N SER A 106 -9.98 13.74 3.31
CA SER A 106 -10.73 13.07 2.23
C SER A 106 -10.70 13.79 0.89
N ARG A 107 -10.19 15.03 0.85
CA ARG A 107 -10.16 15.86 -0.38
C ARG A 107 -11.53 15.99 -1.06
N GLY A 108 -12.60 16.05 -0.27
CA GLY A 108 -13.98 16.19 -0.75
C GLY A 108 -14.63 14.89 -1.25
N LYS A 109 -14.00 13.75 -1.06
CA LYS A 109 -14.62 12.44 -1.34
C LYS A 109 -15.71 12.12 -0.31
N SER A 110 -16.68 11.28 -0.70
CA SER A 110 -17.76 10.88 0.21
C SER A 110 -17.25 10.02 1.37
N ARG A 111 -17.99 10.04 2.49
CA ARG A 111 -17.67 9.23 3.67
C ARG A 111 -17.66 7.74 3.33
N GLU A 112 -18.63 7.28 2.54
CA GLU A 112 -18.76 5.88 2.13
C GLU A 112 -17.54 5.40 1.32
N LEU A 113 -17.04 6.26 0.44
CA LEU A 113 -15.85 5.94 -0.35
C LEU A 113 -14.59 5.86 0.53
N ILE A 114 -14.43 6.82 1.45
CA ILE A 114 -13.30 6.83 2.40
C ILE A 114 -13.38 5.65 3.35
N GLU A 115 -14.55 5.30 3.87
CA GLU A 115 -14.75 4.12 4.71
C GLU A 115 -14.34 2.83 3.98
N LYS A 116 -14.85 2.64 2.77
CA LYS A 116 -14.49 1.50 1.93
C LYS A 116 -12.99 1.44 1.68
N PHE A 117 -12.36 2.57 1.39
CA PHE A 117 -10.92 2.67 1.18
C PHE A 117 -10.13 2.33 2.44
N VAL A 118 -10.48 2.93 3.59
CA VAL A 118 -9.81 2.66 4.87
C VAL A 118 -9.90 1.19 5.23
N LEU A 119 -11.09 0.58 5.16
CA LEU A 119 -11.29 -0.82 5.53
C LEU A 119 -10.58 -1.80 4.58
N MET A 120 -10.33 -1.40 3.34
CA MET A 120 -9.54 -2.21 2.41
C MET A 120 -8.06 -2.28 2.81
N TYR A 121 -7.50 -1.19 3.35
CA TYR A 121 -6.08 -1.09 3.70
C TYR A 121 -5.79 -1.39 5.17
N VAL A 122 -6.70 -1.02 6.07
CA VAL A 122 -6.53 -1.22 7.51
C VAL A 122 -7.23 -2.52 7.93
N ASN A 123 -6.53 -3.61 7.82
CA ASN A 123 -7.01 -4.97 8.07
C ASN A 123 -6.10 -5.73 9.04
N GLU A 124 -6.28 -7.02 9.21
CA GLU A 124 -5.48 -7.86 10.11
C GLU A 124 -3.98 -7.82 9.77
N VAL A 125 -3.65 -7.82 8.47
CA VAL A 125 -2.24 -7.76 8.02
C VAL A 125 -1.60 -6.42 8.36
N THR A 126 -2.39 -5.35 8.52
CA THR A 126 -1.89 -4.04 8.98
C THR A 126 -1.57 -4.07 10.47
N VAL A 127 -2.31 -4.84 11.27
CA VAL A 127 -2.04 -5.02 12.71
C VAL A 127 -0.80 -5.87 12.92
N ASP A 128 -0.73 -7.00 12.22
CA ASP A 128 0.39 -7.92 12.22
C ASP A 128 0.48 -8.58 10.84
N MET A 129 1.60 -8.39 10.16
CA MET A 129 1.77 -8.97 8.82
C MET A 129 1.90 -10.49 8.85
N GLY A 130 2.27 -11.08 9.99
CA GLY A 130 2.44 -12.50 10.17
C GLY A 130 3.45 -13.14 9.21
N GLU A 131 3.58 -14.46 9.25
CA GLU A 131 4.53 -15.18 8.37
C GLU A 131 4.24 -14.97 6.87
N ALA A 132 2.98 -14.84 6.47
CA ALA A 132 2.62 -14.63 5.07
C ALA A 132 3.06 -13.24 4.57
N GLY A 133 2.89 -12.20 5.39
CA GLY A 133 3.37 -10.87 5.08
C GLY A 133 4.89 -10.78 5.05
N GLU A 134 5.59 -11.41 6.01
CA GLU A 134 7.05 -11.51 6.01
C GLU A 134 7.57 -12.17 4.72
N LYS A 135 6.97 -13.29 4.30
CA LYS A 135 7.30 -13.98 3.06
C LYS A 135 7.05 -13.11 1.83
N ALA A 136 5.94 -12.36 1.83
CA ALA A 136 5.58 -11.46 0.73
C ALA A 136 6.60 -10.33 0.57
N VAL A 137 6.96 -9.67 1.67
CA VAL A 137 7.97 -8.58 1.67
C VAL A 137 9.33 -9.12 1.23
N LYS A 138 9.74 -10.28 1.76
CA LYS A 138 10.99 -10.93 1.37
C LYS A 138 11.01 -11.26 -0.12
N LEU A 139 9.97 -11.91 -0.64
CA LEU A 139 9.86 -12.26 -2.05
C LEU A 139 9.95 -11.03 -2.94
N MET A 140 9.25 -9.95 -2.59
CA MET A 140 9.28 -8.70 -3.37
C MET A 140 10.71 -8.13 -3.44
N PHE A 141 11.43 -8.09 -2.32
CA PHE A 141 12.81 -7.59 -2.31
C PHE A 141 13.77 -8.52 -3.02
N ASP A 142 13.62 -9.84 -2.90
CA ASP A 142 14.45 -10.81 -3.61
C ASP A 142 14.27 -10.64 -5.15
N MET A 143 13.03 -10.50 -5.63
CA MET A 143 12.74 -10.20 -7.03
C MET A 143 13.31 -8.85 -7.49
N ALA A 144 13.26 -7.83 -6.63
CA ALA A 144 13.84 -6.51 -6.94
C ALA A 144 15.37 -6.55 -7.01
N LYS A 145 16.04 -7.30 -6.12
CA LYS A 145 17.48 -7.54 -6.15
C LYS A 145 17.90 -8.27 -7.43
N GLU A 146 17.20 -9.34 -7.79
CA GLU A 146 17.47 -10.09 -9.05
C GLU A 146 17.38 -9.22 -10.30
N LYS A 147 16.55 -8.18 -10.26
CA LYS A 147 16.38 -7.20 -11.35
C LYS A 147 17.34 -6.02 -11.24
N GLY A 148 18.17 -5.95 -10.21
CA GLY A 148 19.06 -4.82 -9.96
C GLY A 148 18.35 -3.50 -9.64
N LEU A 149 17.09 -3.56 -9.16
CA LEU A 149 16.28 -2.39 -8.81
C LEU A 149 16.62 -1.85 -7.42
N VAL A 150 17.15 -2.69 -6.55
CA VAL A 150 17.60 -2.32 -5.21
C VAL A 150 18.98 -2.90 -4.96
N PRO A 151 19.81 -2.27 -4.11
CA PRO A 151 21.10 -2.85 -3.71
C PRO A 151 20.90 -4.12 -2.88
N ASP A 152 21.95 -4.88 -2.71
CA ASP A 152 21.92 -5.99 -1.75
C ASP A 152 21.92 -5.44 -0.32
N PHE A 153 21.01 -5.96 0.51
CA PHE A 153 20.86 -5.62 1.92
C PHE A 153 20.21 -6.78 2.69
N GLU A 154 20.42 -6.80 3.98
CA GLU A 154 19.73 -7.70 4.89
C GLU A 154 18.38 -7.09 5.31
N LEU A 155 17.29 -7.80 5.04
CA LEU A 155 15.96 -7.41 5.49
C LEU A 155 15.78 -7.82 6.96
N LYS A 156 15.57 -6.85 7.84
CA LYS A 156 15.23 -7.07 9.25
C LYS A 156 13.78 -6.68 9.51
N ILE A 157 13.02 -7.58 10.06
CA ILE A 157 11.61 -7.38 10.41
C ILE A 157 11.51 -7.44 11.94
N SER A 158 10.97 -6.37 12.53
CA SER A 158 10.65 -6.36 13.96
C SER A 158 9.48 -7.32 14.20
N LYS A 159 9.57 -8.08 15.28
CA LYS A 159 8.49 -8.95 15.73
C LYS A 159 7.94 -8.43 17.05
N PRO A 160 6.62 -8.41 17.22
CA PRO A 160 6.05 -8.14 18.53
C PRO A 160 6.54 -9.20 19.54
N LEU A 161 6.80 -8.78 20.76
CA LEU A 161 7.22 -9.64 21.87
C LEU A 161 6.07 -10.52 22.35
#